data_58878300e8c6f85337733f1e8edca424
#
_entry.id   58878300e8c6f85337733f1e8edca424
#
_cell.length_a   1.000
_cell.length_b   1.000
_cell.length_c   1.000
_cell.angle_alpha   90.00
_cell.angle_beta   90.00
_cell.angle_gamma   90.00
#
_symmetry.space_group_name_H-M   'P 1'
#
loop_
_entity.id
_entity.type
_entity.pdbx_description
1 polymer ?
#
loop_
_entity_poly.entity_id
_entity_poly.type
_entity_poly.pdbx_seq_one_letter_code
_entity_poly.pdbx_strand_id
1 'polypeptide(L)'
;REIAQAGPRDGVVVAEHETYGVIGFASFGPARDSAVGYDGEVYTIYVDPNHLGGGVGHALIRAAFARLTADGFRSAVVWALKGNPARYFYENEGGRLVAERPGAIAGKPVREIAFGFADIASASGARVG
;
A
#
# COMPACT_ATOMS: atom_id res chain seq x y z
N ARG A 1 -10.20 19.09 1.13
CA ARG A 1 -9.64 18.45 -0.04
C ARG A 1 -8.44 17.58 0.35
N GLU A 2 -8.38 16.41 -0.22
CA GLU A 2 -7.36 15.42 0.11
C GLU A 2 -6.35 15.31 -1.01
N ILE A 3 -5.06 15.32 -0.68
CA ILE A 3 -3.98 15.19 -1.64
C ILE A 3 -2.97 14.21 -1.09
N ALA A 4 -2.62 13.20 -1.86
CA ALA A 4 -1.53 12.29 -1.52
C ALA A 4 -0.29 12.74 -2.27
N GLN A 5 0.79 12.92 -1.55
CA GLN A 5 2.06 13.38 -2.13
C GLN A 5 3.24 12.75 -1.42
N ALA A 6 4.38 12.71 -2.10
CA ALA A 6 5.60 12.20 -1.50
C ALA A 6 6.04 13.10 -0.35
N GLY A 7 6.35 12.51 0.78
CA GLY A 7 6.91 13.24 1.90
C GLY A 7 8.38 13.56 1.66
N PRO A 8 9.00 14.33 2.56
CA PRO A 8 10.41 14.68 2.41
C PRO A 8 11.36 13.50 2.61
N ARG A 9 10.87 12.40 3.20
CA ARG A 9 11.68 11.22 3.43
C ARG A 9 11.38 10.18 2.38
N ASP A 10 12.41 9.46 1.96
CA ASP A 10 12.22 8.35 1.04
C ASP A 10 11.35 7.27 1.69
N GLY A 11 10.49 6.67 0.89
CA GLY A 11 9.66 5.56 1.33
C GLY A 11 8.38 5.95 2.05
N VAL A 12 7.98 7.22 2.03
CA VAL A 12 6.75 7.66 2.67
C VAL A 12 6.01 8.63 1.77
N VAL A 13 4.69 8.43 1.64
CA VAL A 13 3.78 9.42 1.06
C VAL A 13 2.71 9.74 2.09
N VAL A 14 2.22 10.96 2.07
CA VAL A 14 1.19 11.40 3.01
C VAL A 14 -0.01 11.94 2.27
N ALA A 15 -1.17 11.83 2.91
CA ALA A 15 -2.39 12.47 2.46
C ALA A 15 -2.69 13.63 3.40
N GLU A 16 -2.83 14.82 2.83
CA GLU A 16 -3.09 16.01 3.61
C GLU A 16 -4.47 16.58 3.27
N HIS A 17 -5.17 16.99 4.31
CA HIS A 17 -6.44 17.68 4.20
C HIS A 17 -6.20 19.15 4.52
N GLU A 18 -6.84 20.06 3.77
CA GLU A 18 -6.61 21.49 3.97
C GLU A 18 -6.96 21.97 5.39
N THR A 19 -7.94 21.30 6.02
CA THR A 19 -8.38 21.70 7.35
C THR A 19 -7.72 20.90 8.45
N TYR A 20 -7.57 19.58 8.27
CA TYR A 20 -7.14 18.67 9.34
C TYR A 20 -5.69 18.25 9.27
N GLY A 21 -4.94 18.72 8.28
CA GLY A 21 -3.54 18.33 8.12
C GLY A 21 -3.39 16.90 7.61
N VAL A 22 -2.40 16.18 8.11
CA VAL A 22 -2.13 14.81 7.65
C VAL A 22 -3.21 13.87 8.16
N ILE A 23 -3.92 13.22 7.25
CA ILE A 23 -5.01 12.30 7.57
C ILE A 23 -4.69 10.85 7.18
N GLY A 24 -3.50 10.62 6.62
CA GLY A 24 -3.06 9.27 6.30
C GLY A 24 -1.66 9.25 5.75
N PHE A 25 -1.09 8.05 5.68
CA PHE A 25 0.24 7.87 5.10
C PHE A 25 0.39 6.44 4.59
N ALA A 26 1.39 6.25 3.73
CA ALA A 26 1.83 4.92 3.33
C ALA A 26 3.35 4.89 3.35
N SER A 27 3.90 3.76 3.77
CA SER A 27 5.34 3.51 3.69
C SER A 27 5.60 2.37 2.71
N PHE A 28 6.74 2.42 2.04
CA PHE A 28 7.03 1.47 0.97
C PHE A 28 8.54 1.39 0.74
N GLY A 29 8.96 0.41 -0.02
CA GLY A 29 10.36 0.21 -0.37
C GLY A 29 10.57 -1.15 -1.00
N PRO A 30 11.80 -1.69 -0.93
CA PRO A 30 12.07 -3.03 -1.45
C PRO A 30 11.26 -4.09 -0.73
N ALA A 31 10.88 -5.14 -1.46
CA ALA A 31 10.19 -6.27 -0.85
C ALA A 31 11.09 -6.94 0.18
N ARG A 32 10.56 -7.15 1.39
CA ARG A 32 11.32 -7.77 2.48
C ARG A 32 11.42 -9.29 2.33
N ASP A 33 10.50 -9.89 1.58
CA ASP A 33 10.49 -11.31 1.30
C ASP A 33 10.56 -11.51 -0.21
N SER A 34 11.78 -11.73 -0.71
CA SER A 34 12.01 -11.90 -2.15
C SER A 34 11.42 -13.21 -2.69
N ALA A 35 11.11 -14.17 -1.81
CA ALA A 35 10.54 -15.45 -2.24
C ALA A 35 9.15 -15.29 -2.86
N VAL A 36 8.47 -14.19 -2.59
CA VAL A 36 7.14 -13.93 -3.13
C VAL A 36 7.20 -13.54 -4.62
N GLY A 37 8.37 -13.11 -5.09
CA GLY A 37 8.57 -12.79 -6.52
C GLY A 37 8.19 -11.38 -6.93
N TYR A 38 8.05 -10.48 -5.97
CA TYR A 38 7.76 -9.06 -6.22
C TYR A 38 8.94 -8.22 -5.75
N ASP A 39 9.29 -7.16 -6.47
CA ASP A 39 10.48 -6.38 -6.14
C ASP A 39 10.22 -5.25 -5.16
N GLY A 40 9.02 -4.69 -5.14
CA GLY A 40 8.64 -3.65 -4.19
C GLY A 40 7.63 -4.13 -3.16
N GLU A 41 7.42 -3.31 -2.15
CA GLU A 41 6.43 -3.62 -1.11
C GLU A 41 5.86 -2.31 -0.55
N VAL A 42 4.56 -2.31 -0.31
CA VAL A 42 3.93 -1.27 0.50
C VAL A 42 3.84 -1.85 1.92
N TYR A 43 4.59 -1.27 2.84
CA TYR A 43 4.71 -1.81 4.19
C TYR A 43 3.51 -1.49 5.05
N THR A 44 3.01 -0.26 4.95
CA THR A 44 1.94 0.23 5.80
C THR A 44 1.08 1.21 5.03
N ILE A 45 -0.23 1.13 5.23
CA ILE A 45 -1.17 2.18 4.80
C ILE A 45 -2.03 2.49 6.01
N TYR A 46 -2.07 3.75 6.39
CA TYR A 46 -2.92 4.21 7.49
C TYR A 46 -3.79 5.36 7.03
N VAL A 47 -5.06 5.31 7.35
CA VAL A 47 -6.01 6.40 7.10
C VAL A 47 -6.71 6.71 8.41
N ASP A 48 -6.78 7.99 8.76
CA ASP A 48 -7.52 8.45 9.92
C ASP A 48 -8.95 7.90 9.84
N PRO A 49 -9.45 7.25 10.91
CA PRO A 49 -10.80 6.66 10.89
C PRO A 49 -11.91 7.64 10.54
N ASN A 50 -11.73 8.92 10.82
CA ASN A 50 -12.72 9.93 10.48
C ASN A 50 -12.76 10.28 9.00
N HIS A 51 -11.82 9.77 8.23
CA HIS A 51 -11.69 10.06 6.80
C HIS A 51 -11.75 8.79 5.94
N LEU A 52 -12.24 7.69 6.50
CA LEU A 52 -12.44 6.46 5.74
C LEU A 52 -13.58 6.65 4.73
N GLY A 53 -13.47 5.98 3.59
CA GLY A 53 -14.49 6.02 2.55
C GLY A 53 -14.42 7.21 1.61
N GLY A 54 -13.47 8.12 1.83
CA GLY A 54 -13.30 9.30 0.99
C GLY A 54 -12.25 9.18 -0.11
N GLY A 55 -11.73 7.99 -0.34
CA GLY A 55 -10.70 7.80 -1.39
C GLY A 55 -9.28 8.04 -0.93
N VAL A 56 -9.05 8.26 0.36
CA VAL A 56 -7.71 8.54 0.88
C VAL A 56 -6.79 7.33 0.70
N GLY A 57 -7.27 6.12 1.03
CA GLY A 57 -6.48 4.91 0.84
C GLY A 57 -6.12 4.67 -0.61
N HIS A 58 -7.06 4.90 -1.52
CA HIS A 58 -6.83 4.80 -2.96
C HIS A 58 -5.74 5.77 -3.40
N ALA A 59 -5.82 7.03 -2.97
CA ALA A 59 -4.82 8.03 -3.32
C ALA A 59 -3.44 7.67 -2.76
N LEU A 60 -3.39 7.15 -1.54
CA LEU A 60 -2.14 6.76 -0.91
C LEU A 60 -1.46 5.60 -1.63
N ILE A 61 -2.20 4.55 -1.96
CA ILE A 61 -1.60 3.40 -2.63
C ILE A 61 -1.13 3.77 -4.03
N ARG A 62 -1.89 4.62 -4.73
CA ARG A 62 -1.49 5.11 -6.06
C ARG A 62 -0.24 5.97 -5.98
N ALA A 63 -0.12 6.83 -4.99
CA ALA A 63 1.07 7.65 -4.77
C ALA A 63 2.28 6.78 -4.43
N ALA A 64 2.10 5.75 -3.60
CA ALA A 64 3.17 4.81 -3.28
C ALA A 64 3.64 4.07 -4.53
N PHE A 65 2.71 3.59 -5.36
CA PHE A 65 3.07 2.92 -6.62
C PHE A 65 3.80 3.84 -7.59
N ALA A 66 3.37 5.10 -7.68
CA ALA A 66 4.04 6.08 -8.53
C ALA A 66 5.48 6.31 -8.07
N ARG A 67 5.68 6.40 -6.76
CA ARG A 67 7.01 6.59 -6.20
C ARG A 67 7.89 5.35 -6.41
N LEU A 68 7.34 4.16 -6.16
CA LEU A 68 8.07 2.92 -6.41
C LEU A 68 8.46 2.80 -7.89
N THR A 69 7.56 3.15 -8.80
CA THR A 69 7.83 3.15 -10.22
C THR A 69 8.97 4.10 -10.56
N ALA A 70 8.96 5.30 -9.99
CA ALA A 70 10.02 6.28 -10.20
C ALA A 70 11.36 5.79 -9.66
N ASP A 71 11.33 4.99 -8.61
CA ASP A 71 12.54 4.41 -8.01
C ASP A 71 13.01 3.13 -8.73
N GLY A 72 12.33 2.72 -9.79
CA GLY A 72 12.75 1.59 -10.63
C GLY A 72 12.09 0.26 -10.32
N PHE A 73 11.15 0.22 -9.38
CA PHE A 73 10.42 -1.02 -9.09
C PHE A 73 9.31 -1.23 -10.12
N ARG A 74 9.04 -2.49 -10.42
CA ARG A 74 8.02 -2.87 -11.42
C ARG A 74 6.76 -3.41 -10.81
N SER A 75 6.87 -3.99 -9.62
CA SER A 75 5.78 -4.69 -8.96
C SER A 75 5.80 -4.36 -7.49
N ALA A 76 4.73 -4.69 -6.79
CA ALA A 76 4.67 -4.50 -5.35
C ALA A 76 3.81 -5.56 -4.71
N VAL A 77 4.12 -5.87 -3.46
CA VAL A 77 3.34 -6.77 -2.62
C VAL A 77 2.91 -6.02 -1.37
N VAL A 78 1.75 -6.39 -0.85
CA VAL A 78 1.24 -5.85 0.43
C VAL A 78 0.82 -7.02 1.28
N TRP A 79 1.31 -7.08 2.51
CA TRP A 79 0.94 -8.12 3.47
C TRP A 79 -0.14 -7.60 4.41
N ALA A 80 -1.09 -8.46 4.74
CA ALA A 80 -2.17 -8.16 5.69
C ALA A 80 -2.47 -9.41 6.51
N LEU A 81 -3.10 -9.22 7.67
CA LEU A 81 -3.58 -10.34 8.45
C LEU A 81 -4.74 -11.02 7.73
N LYS A 82 -4.73 -12.34 7.72
CA LYS A 82 -5.86 -13.11 7.19
C LYS A 82 -7.09 -12.78 8.05
N GLY A 83 -8.20 -12.48 7.38
CA GLY A 83 -9.42 -12.05 8.06
C GLY A 83 -9.55 -10.54 8.21
N ASN A 84 -8.51 -9.78 7.95
CA ASN A 84 -8.60 -8.32 7.97
C ASN A 84 -9.43 -7.83 6.79
N PRO A 85 -10.47 -7.00 7.02
CA PRO A 85 -11.28 -6.47 5.93
C PRO A 85 -10.50 -5.66 4.89
N ALA A 86 -9.29 -5.22 5.20
CA ALA A 86 -8.42 -4.51 4.25
C ALA A 86 -8.16 -5.33 2.99
N ARG A 87 -8.32 -6.66 3.04
CA ARG A 87 -8.16 -7.49 1.86
C ARG A 87 -9.07 -7.03 0.72
N TYR A 88 -10.27 -6.60 1.04
CA TYR A 88 -11.23 -6.15 0.01
C TYR A 88 -10.76 -4.86 -0.63
N PHE A 89 -10.13 -3.99 0.14
CA PHE A 89 -9.51 -2.80 -0.40
C PHE A 89 -8.40 -3.14 -1.38
N TYR A 90 -7.49 -4.05 -1.00
CA TYR A 90 -6.39 -4.44 -1.89
C TYR A 90 -6.89 -5.13 -3.15
N GLU A 91 -7.89 -6.01 -3.03
CA GLU A 91 -8.49 -6.66 -4.19
C GLU A 91 -9.12 -5.63 -5.13
N ASN A 92 -9.80 -4.65 -4.56
CA ASN A 92 -10.46 -3.59 -5.32
C ASN A 92 -9.45 -2.69 -6.04
N GLU A 93 -8.25 -2.57 -5.50
CA GLU A 93 -7.18 -1.81 -6.14
C GLU A 93 -6.45 -2.61 -7.22
N GLY A 94 -6.84 -3.84 -7.45
CA GLY A 94 -6.25 -4.69 -8.48
C GLY A 94 -5.27 -5.73 -7.97
N GLY A 95 -5.17 -5.87 -6.65
CA GLY A 95 -4.28 -6.85 -6.03
C GLY A 95 -4.83 -8.28 -6.16
N ARG A 96 -3.92 -9.24 -6.31
CA ARG A 96 -4.25 -10.67 -6.37
C ARG A 96 -3.62 -11.37 -5.19
N LEU A 97 -4.35 -12.28 -4.57
CA LEU A 97 -3.80 -13.10 -3.49
C LEU A 97 -2.69 -13.99 -4.07
N VAL A 98 -1.47 -13.81 -3.57
CA VAL A 98 -0.29 -14.51 -4.11
C VAL A 98 0.45 -15.36 -3.10
N ALA A 99 0.22 -15.15 -1.80
CA ALA A 99 0.92 -15.90 -0.78
C ALA A 99 0.17 -15.87 0.54
N GLU A 100 0.49 -16.86 1.37
CA GLU A 100 0.04 -16.92 2.75
C GLU A 100 1.19 -17.49 3.57
N ARG A 101 1.40 -16.97 4.77
CA ARG A 101 2.45 -17.46 5.66
C ARG A 101 2.04 -17.36 7.11
N PRO A 102 2.67 -18.18 8.00
CA PRO A 102 2.47 -18.01 9.43
C PRO A 102 3.20 -16.76 9.92
N GLY A 103 2.67 -16.14 10.96
CA GLY A 103 3.28 -15.02 11.66
C GLY A 103 2.91 -15.07 13.12
N ALA A 104 3.27 -14.02 13.86
CA ALA A 104 2.93 -13.92 15.27
C ALA A 104 2.72 -12.45 15.64
N ILE A 105 1.74 -12.20 16.52
CA ILE A 105 1.51 -10.90 17.12
C ILE A 105 1.43 -11.11 18.61
N ALA A 106 2.30 -10.42 19.35
CA ALA A 106 2.38 -10.53 20.81
C ALA A 106 2.49 -12.00 21.27
N GLY A 107 3.27 -12.78 20.53
CA GLY A 107 3.50 -14.19 20.83
C GLY A 107 2.38 -15.13 20.39
N LYS A 108 1.29 -14.62 19.83
CA LYS A 108 0.18 -15.46 19.38
C LYS A 108 0.30 -15.73 17.89
N PRO A 109 0.09 -16.98 17.45
CA PRO A 109 0.18 -17.31 16.04
C PRO A 109 -0.94 -16.63 15.24
N VAL A 110 -0.57 -16.11 14.08
CA VAL A 110 -1.51 -15.52 13.12
C VAL A 110 -1.18 -16.02 11.73
N ARG A 111 -2.08 -15.79 10.78
CA ARG A 111 -1.82 -16.02 9.36
C ARG A 111 -1.75 -14.67 8.66
N GLU A 112 -0.76 -14.54 7.79
CA GLU A 112 -0.63 -13.36 6.95
C GLU A 112 -0.87 -13.75 5.50
N ILE A 113 -1.51 -12.86 4.76
CA ILE A 113 -1.76 -13.04 3.33
C ILE A 113 -1.15 -11.88 2.56
N ALA A 114 -0.71 -12.15 1.34
CA ALA A 114 -0.08 -11.16 0.50
C ALA A 114 -0.89 -10.92 -0.76
N PHE A 115 -1.03 -9.65 -1.13
CA PHE A 115 -1.64 -9.22 -2.38
C PHE A 115 -0.55 -8.66 -3.27
N GLY A 116 -0.47 -9.18 -4.49
CA GLY A 116 0.52 -8.78 -5.46
C GLY A 116 -0.06 -7.89 -6.53
N PHE A 117 0.72 -6.90 -6.93
CA PHE A 117 0.41 -5.96 -8.00
C PHE A 117 1.55 -6.07 -9.01
N ALA A 118 1.30 -6.81 -10.10
CA ALA A 118 2.37 -7.18 -11.04
C ALA A 118 2.85 -6.00 -11.89
N ASP A 119 2.00 -5.00 -12.09
CA ASP A 119 2.32 -3.85 -12.94
C ASP A 119 1.86 -2.57 -12.23
N ILE A 120 2.75 -2.04 -11.36
CA ILE A 120 2.42 -0.86 -10.58
C ILE A 120 2.47 0.43 -11.41
N ALA A 121 3.13 0.44 -12.54
CA ALA A 121 3.13 1.62 -13.41
C ALA A 121 1.72 1.90 -13.92
N SER A 122 1.00 0.88 -14.36
CA SER A 122 -0.41 1.02 -14.75
C SER A 122 -1.31 1.30 -13.56
N ALA A 123 -1.01 0.66 -12.42
CA ALA A 123 -1.83 0.78 -11.21
C ALA A 123 -1.56 2.06 -10.43
N SER A 124 -0.54 2.85 -10.80
CA SER A 124 -0.20 4.07 -10.06
C SER A 124 -1.11 5.26 -10.36
N GLY A 125 -1.87 5.19 -11.44
CA GLY A 125 -2.66 6.33 -11.89
C GLY A 125 -1.83 7.42 -12.56
N ALA A 126 -0.53 7.24 -12.69
CA ALA A 126 0.35 8.21 -13.34
C ALA A 126 0.20 8.18 -14.86
N ARG A 127 -0.39 7.13 -15.36
CA ARG A 127 -0.60 6.93 -16.79
C ARG A 127 -1.98 7.41 -17.18
N VAL A 128 -2.03 8.19 -18.23
CA VAL A 128 -3.31 8.64 -18.78
C VAL A 128 -3.76 7.59 -19.78
N GLY A 129 -4.86 7.00 -19.50
CA GLY A 129 -5.40 5.88 -20.26
C GLY A 129 -5.97 6.26 -21.60
#